data_57521a39bf0760d45d901d9d6e3d8d2d
#
_entry.id   57521a39bf0760d45d901d9d6e3d8d2d
#
_cell.length_a   1.000
_cell.length_b   1.000
_cell.length_c   1.000
_cell.angle_alpha   90.00
_cell.angle_beta   90.00
_cell.angle_gamma   90.00
#
_symmetry.space_group_name_H-M   'P 1'
#
loop_
_entity.id
_entity.type
_entity.pdbx_description
1 polymer ?
#
loop_
_entity_poly.entity_id
_entity_poly.type
_entity_poly.pdbx_seq_one_letter_code
_entity_poly.pdbx_strand_id
1 'polypeptide(L)' 'MIYGGFEIRSFEVGKGQWHARVQRVDQRPVVIDGMPFPTLDIGFAWSDPDAAIADAKRAIDRLPH' A
#
# COMPACT_ATOMS: atom_id res chain seq x y z
N MET A 1 4.47 6.35 6.56
CA MET A 1 5.40 6.97 5.59
C MET A 1 4.59 7.51 4.42
N ILE A 2 4.94 8.64 3.88
CA ILE A 2 4.23 9.24 2.74
C ILE A 2 5.09 9.11 1.48
N TYR A 3 4.47 8.64 0.40
CA TYR A 3 5.14 8.44 -0.86
C TYR A 3 4.19 8.74 -2.02
N GLY A 4 4.55 9.70 -2.88
CA GLY A 4 3.76 10.03 -4.08
C GLY A 4 2.31 10.40 -3.82
N GLY A 5 2.01 11.06 -2.70
CA GLY A 5 0.64 11.42 -2.33
C GLY A 5 -0.13 10.31 -1.61
N PHE A 6 0.56 9.24 -1.22
CA PHE A 6 -0.03 8.13 -0.48
C PHE A 6 0.66 7.95 0.86
N GLU A 7 -0.11 7.56 1.86
CA GLU A 7 0.43 7.10 3.13
C GLU A 7 0.56 5.58 3.08
N ILE A 8 1.74 5.08 3.44
CA ILE A 8 2.01 3.65 3.48
C ILE A 8 2.25 3.25 4.93
N ARG A 9 1.53 2.23 5.39
CA ARG A 9 1.72 1.64 6.71
C ARG A 9 1.96 0.15 6.56
N SER A 10 2.99 -0.36 7.24
CA SER A 10 3.20 -1.80 7.33
C SER A 10 2.46 -2.35 8.54
N PHE A 11 1.94 -3.56 8.43
CA PHE A 11 1.29 -4.23 9.55
C PHE A 11 1.56 -5.73 9.47
N GLU A 12 1.62 -6.35 10.63
CA GLU A 12 1.86 -7.79 10.73
C GLU A 12 0.53 -8.55 10.67
N VAL A 13 0.41 -9.45 9.70
CA VAL A 13 -0.81 -10.26 9.50
C VAL A 13 -0.70 -11.65 10.09
N GLY A 14 0.52 -12.08 10.39
CA GLY A 14 0.83 -13.33 11.04
C GLY A 14 2.24 -13.25 11.53
N LYS A 15 2.67 -14.18 12.36
CA LYS A 15 4.00 -14.12 12.95
C LYS A 15 5.07 -14.07 11.85
N GLY A 16 5.79 -12.95 11.78
CA GLY A 16 6.84 -12.74 10.79
C GLY A 16 6.33 -12.48 9.38
N GLN A 17 5.06 -12.15 9.22
CA GLN A 17 4.47 -11.86 7.90
C GLN A 17 3.91 -10.45 7.89
N TRP A 18 4.40 -9.64 6.97
CA TRP A 18 4.07 -8.22 6.88
C TRP A 18 3.42 -7.88 5.54
N HIS A 19 2.40 -7.03 5.61
CA HIS A 19 1.77 -6.41 4.45
C HIS A 19 1.89 -4.91 4.55
N ALA A 20 1.60 -4.21 3.46
CA ALA A 20 1.53 -2.77 3.44
C ALA A 20 0.11 -2.32 3.09
N ARG A 21 -0.39 -1.35 3.84
CA ARG A 21 -1.66 -0.70 3.55
C ARG A 21 -1.39 0.69 3.00
N VAL A 22 -2.03 1.01 1.88
CA VAL A 22 -1.85 2.27 1.16
C VAL A 22 -3.16 3.04 1.19
N GLN A 23 -3.07 4.33 1.53
CA GLN A 23 -4.20 5.24 1.57
C GLN A 23 -3.76 6.60 1.01
N ARG A 24 -4.63 7.24 0.24
CA ARG A 24 -4.34 8.59 -0.26
C ARG A 24 -4.35 9.59 0.90
N VAL A 25 -3.39 10.52 0.89
CA VAL A 25 -3.29 11.55 1.95
C VAL A 25 -4.44 12.56 1.89
N ASP A 26 -5.10 12.70 0.74
CA ASP A 26 -6.26 13.60 0.58
C ASP A 26 -7.57 12.93 0.98
N GLN A 27 -7.52 11.71 1.49
CA GLN A 27 -8.64 10.91 1.94
C GLN A 27 -9.64 10.53 0.83
N ARG A 28 -9.25 10.72 -0.43
CA ARG A 28 -10.06 10.25 -1.56
C ARG A 28 -9.79 8.77 -1.80
N PRO A 29 -10.76 8.02 -2.35
CA PRO A 29 -10.51 6.63 -2.66
C PRO A 29 -9.48 6.47 -3.78
N VAL A 30 -8.74 5.37 -3.75
CA VAL A 30 -7.90 4.95 -4.85
C VAL A 30 -8.79 4.26 -5.88
N VAL A 31 -8.79 4.74 -7.12
CA VAL A 31 -9.63 4.17 -8.18
C VAL A 31 -8.79 3.25 -9.05
N ILE A 32 -9.20 1.97 -9.13
CA ILE A 32 -8.55 0.98 -9.99
C ILE A 32 -9.62 0.34 -10.83
N ASP A 33 -9.46 0.41 -12.16
CA ASP A 33 -10.42 -0.14 -13.13
C ASP A 33 -11.84 0.36 -12.87
N GLY A 34 -11.98 1.63 -12.51
CA GLY A 34 -13.26 2.26 -12.24
C GLY A 34 -13.85 1.94 -10.87
N MET A 35 -13.17 1.14 -10.05
CA MET A 35 -13.65 0.77 -8.71
C MET A 35 -12.91 1.56 -7.64
N PRO A 36 -13.64 2.21 -6.72
CA PRO A 36 -13.01 2.96 -5.63
C PRO A 36 -12.64 2.04 -4.46
N PHE A 37 -11.45 2.26 -3.93
CA PHE A 37 -10.97 1.56 -2.73
C PHE A 37 -10.52 2.61 -1.71
N PRO A 38 -11.11 2.67 -0.53
CA PRO A 38 -10.67 3.63 0.49
C PRO A 38 -9.25 3.36 0.98
N THR A 39 -8.86 2.09 1.02
CA THR A 39 -7.48 1.67 1.30
C THR A 39 -7.15 0.48 0.42
N LEU A 40 -5.86 0.26 0.18
CA LEU A 40 -5.38 -0.92 -0.53
C LEU A 40 -4.41 -1.67 0.35
N ASP A 41 -4.63 -2.97 0.50
CA ASP A 41 -3.67 -3.87 1.11
C ASP A 41 -2.86 -4.48 -0.02
N ILE A 42 -1.57 -4.19 -0.04
CA ILE A 42 -0.72 -4.50 -1.17
C ILE A 42 0.21 -5.66 -0.85
N GLY A 43 0.30 -6.53 -1.85
CA GLY A 43 1.39 -7.45 -1.97
C GLY A 43 1.16 -8.77 -1.30
N PHE A 44 2.24 -9.50 -1.27
CA PHE A 44 2.33 -10.78 -0.60
C PHE A 44 2.77 -10.56 0.84
N ALA A 45 2.69 -11.59 1.65
CA ALA A 45 3.25 -11.53 2.99
C ALA A 45 4.77 -11.51 2.90
N TRP A 46 5.37 -10.45 3.40
CA TRP A 46 6.83 -10.28 3.44
C TRP A 46 7.36 -10.63 4.82
N SER A 47 8.63 -11.02 4.87
CA SER A 47 9.26 -11.40 6.14
C SER A 47 9.70 -10.21 6.97
N ASP A 48 9.72 -8.99 6.39
CA ASP A 48 10.04 -7.78 7.14
C ASP A 48 9.21 -6.59 6.62
N PRO A 49 8.98 -5.57 7.48
CA PRO A 49 8.14 -4.44 7.12
C PRO A 49 8.74 -3.56 6.01
N ASP A 50 10.07 -3.46 5.93
CA ASP A 50 10.71 -2.64 4.90
C ASP A 50 10.48 -3.21 3.51
N ALA A 51 10.49 -4.53 3.38
CA ALA A 51 10.19 -5.19 2.10
C ALA A 51 8.73 -4.95 1.68
N ALA A 52 7.80 -4.98 2.64
CA ALA A 52 6.39 -4.68 2.37
C ALA A 52 6.22 -3.25 1.88
N ILE A 53 6.90 -2.29 2.52
CA ILE A 53 6.85 -0.88 2.12
C ILE A 53 7.46 -0.69 0.72
N ALA A 54 8.58 -1.35 0.43
CA ALA A 54 9.20 -1.27 -0.90
C ALA A 54 8.28 -1.79 -1.99
N ASP A 55 7.55 -2.87 -1.72
CA ASP A 55 6.57 -3.42 -2.64
C ASP A 55 5.40 -2.46 -2.86
N ALA A 56 4.95 -1.79 -1.79
CA ALA A 56 3.89 -0.80 -1.88
C ALA A 56 4.32 0.38 -2.76
N LYS A 57 5.56 0.85 -2.63
CA LYS A 57 6.08 1.94 -3.47
C LYS A 57 6.06 1.55 -4.94
N ARG A 58 6.46 0.32 -5.28
CA ARG A 58 6.42 -0.16 -6.65
C ARG A 58 5.00 -0.22 -7.18
N ALA A 59 4.05 -0.64 -6.35
CA ALA A 59 2.64 -0.68 -6.74
C ALA A 59 2.09 0.72 -7.00
N ILE A 60 2.44 1.70 -6.16
CA ILE A 60 2.04 3.09 -6.35
C ILE A 60 2.59 3.63 -7.67
N ASP A 61 3.84 3.31 -8.00
CA ASP A 61 4.46 3.76 -9.25
C ASP A 61 3.77 3.23 -10.51
N ARG A 62 3.04 2.11 -10.37
CA ARG A 62 2.28 1.52 -11.48
C ARG A 62 0.87 2.05 -11.60
N LEU A 63 0.37 2.79 -10.61
CA LEU A 63 -0.98 3.33 -10.68
C LEU A 63 -1.06 4.41 -11.75
N PRO A 64 -2.15 4.46 -12.52
CA PRO A 64 -2.35 5.55 -13.47
C PRO A 64 -2.50 6.87 -12.73
N HIS A 65 -1.87 7.89 -13.29
CA HIS A 65 -1.89 9.25 -12.71
C HIS A 65 -2.85 10.15 -13.46
#